data_06f9daf9532917da7e47374165030aed
#
_entry.id   06f9daf9532917da7e47374165030aed
#
_cell.length_a   1.000
_cell.length_b   1.000
_cell.length_c   1.000
_cell.angle_alpha   90.00
_cell.angle_beta   90.00
_cell.angle_gamma   90.00
#
_symmetry.space_group_name_H-M   'P 1'
#
loop_
_entity.id
_entity.type
_entity.pdbx_description
1 polymer ?
#
loop_
_entity_poly.entity_id
_entity_poly.type
_entity_poly.pdbx_seq_one_letter_code
_entity_poly.pdbx_strand_id
1 'polypeptide(L)'
;FCAMVGIAVVLIGAILGTILVQSTLAPLKRIEKTAAKIAAGDLSQRVPDLPESTEVGSLSMSLNTMLTRIEESFHAQEETTEKMKRFVSDASHELRTPLAAIHGYAELYKMQRDMPGALERADESIEHIEASSARMTVLVEDLLSLARLDEGRGIDITQQVKLTSVVRDAADDLHALDPDRGISCGQVVLQPSTDMDHPAQFAFQHGQMPQIELKGDASRLRQVVTNIVGNIHRYTPADSPVEISMGVLPASISPESLSRMPSNEQSLRHLVEAIEVGQSMQVGMNYAIVRFSDHGPGVPPEARSKIFERFYTADPSRARQKGGTGLGMAIAQSVVKAHHGFICASGSEGT
;
A
#
# COMPACT_ATOMS: atom_id res chain seq x y z
N PHE A 1 -2.82 68.27 -51.35
CA PHE A 1 -3.82 67.24 -50.96
C PHE A 1 -3.20 65.81 -51.04
N CYS A 2 -2.64 65.41 -52.19
CA CYS A 2 -2.08 64.06 -52.41
C CYS A 2 -0.91 63.75 -51.43
N ALA A 3 -0.03 64.70 -51.10
CA ALA A 3 1.06 64.49 -50.15
C ALA A 3 0.56 64.23 -48.70
N MET A 4 -0.46 64.95 -48.26
CA MET A 4 -1.07 64.73 -46.92
C MET A 4 -1.78 63.36 -46.83
N VAL A 5 -2.44 62.93 -47.86
CA VAL A 5 -3.06 61.57 -47.92
C VAL A 5 -2.00 60.50 -47.90
N GLY A 6 -0.87 60.64 -48.61
CA GLY A 6 0.23 59.72 -48.62
C GLY A 6 0.86 59.55 -47.22
N ILE A 7 1.13 60.67 -46.51
CA ILE A 7 1.64 60.65 -45.15
C ILE A 7 0.66 59.97 -44.17
N ALA A 8 -0.64 60.25 -44.28
CA ALA A 8 -1.64 59.63 -43.43
C ALA A 8 -1.70 58.09 -43.62
N VAL A 9 -1.61 57.62 -44.86
CA VAL A 9 -1.59 56.17 -45.15
C VAL A 9 -0.36 55.47 -44.59
N VAL A 10 0.82 56.11 -44.72
CA VAL A 10 2.05 55.57 -44.11
C VAL A 10 1.99 55.54 -42.57
N LEU A 11 1.46 56.61 -41.97
CA LEU A 11 1.27 56.63 -40.49
C LEU A 11 0.28 55.58 -40.02
N ILE A 12 -0.84 55.41 -40.68
CA ILE A 12 -1.82 54.38 -40.34
C ILE A 12 -1.20 52.97 -40.52
N GLY A 13 -0.48 52.75 -41.61
CA GLY A 13 0.24 51.52 -41.86
C GLY A 13 1.30 51.19 -40.77
N ALA A 14 2.06 52.20 -40.34
CA ALA A 14 3.05 52.07 -39.29
C ALA A 14 2.40 51.77 -37.91
N ILE A 15 1.28 52.42 -37.58
CA ILE A 15 0.54 52.20 -36.34
C ILE A 15 -0.07 50.78 -36.34
N LEU A 16 -0.74 50.38 -37.44
CA LEU A 16 -1.29 49.02 -37.58
C LEU A 16 -0.19 47.97 -37.50
N GLY A 17 0.95 48.20 -38.15
CA GLY A 17 2.09 47.28 -38.12
C GLY A 17 2.66 47.14 -36.70
N THR A 18 2.81 48.26 -35.96
CA THR A 18 3.27 48.18 -34.57
C THR A 18 2.28 47.47 -33.63
N ILE A 19 0.98 47.73 -33.79
CA ILE A 19 -0.06 47.02 -33.02
C ILE A 19 -0.03 45.50 -33.31
N LEU A 20 0.09 45.12 -34.57
CA LEU A 20 0.13 43.72 -34.99
C LEU A 20 1.38 43.01 -34.40
N VAL A 21 2.55 43.63 -34.54
CA VAL A 21 3.80 43.08 -33.97
C VAL A 21 3.73 43.00 -32.46
N GLN A 22 3.20 43.99 -31.77
CA GLN A 22 3.07 43.91 -30.31
C GLN A 22 2.06 42.88 -29.86
N SER A 23 0.94 42.71 -30.56
CA SER A 23 -0.09 41.70 -30.22
C SER A 23 0.39 40.27 -30.43
N THR A 24 1.30 40.01 -31.38
CA THR A 24 1.82 38.67 -31.68
C THR A 24 3.12 38.36 -30.87
N LEU A 25 4.00 39.34 -30.61
CA LEU A 25 5.27 39.11 -29.94
C LEU A 25 5.20 39.24 -28.41
N ALA A 26 4.28 40.04 -27.87
CA ALA A 26 4.14 40.20 -26.42
C ALA A 26 3.77 38.88 -25.71
N PRO A 27 2.88 38.02 -26.22
CA PRO A 27 2.60 36.73 -25.61
C PRO A 27 3.83 35.81 -25.58
N LEU A 28 4.61 35.76 -26.66
CA LEU A 28 5.84 34.94 -26.74
C LEU A 28 6.86 35.35 -25.68
N LYS A 29 7.01 36.65 -25.42
CA LYS A 29 7.90 37.19 -24.39
C LYS A 29 7.45 36.83 -22.97
N ARG A 30 6.12 36.63 -22.76
CA ARG A 30 5.59 36.15 -21.48
C ARG A 30 5.86 34.65 -21.31
N ILE A 31 5.73 33.85 -22.38
CA ILE A 31 6.08 32.44 -22.40
C ILE A 31 7.56 32.26 -22.05
N GLU A 32 8.46 33.02 -22.68
CA GLU A 32 9.90 33.02 -22.42
C GLU A 32 10.21 33.30 -20.93
N LYS A 33 9.59 34.35 -20.35
CA LYS A 33 9.78 34.68 -18.93
C LYS A 33 9.27 33.58 -18.00
N THR A 34 8.15 32.94 -18.32
CA THR A 34 7.60 31.84 -17.54
C THR A 34 8.51 30.62 -17.64
N ALA A 35 8.96 30.28 -18.87
CA ALA A 35 9.91 29.20 -19.08
C ALA A 35 11.24 29.42 -18.31
N ALA A 36 11.73 30.66 -18.23
CA ALA A 36 12.92 30.98 -17.42
C ALA A 36 12.71 30.76 -15.91
N LYS A 37 11.53 31.07 -15.37
CA LYS A 37 11.20 30.78 -13.96
C LYS A 37 11.10 29.28 -13.69
N ILE A 38 10.48 28.52 -14.60
CA ILE A 38 10.38 27.07 -14.51
C ILE A 38 11.78 26.44 -14.55
N ALA A 39 12.65 26.91 -15.44
CA ALA A 39 14.04 26.47 -15.52
C ALA A 39 14.85 26.81 -14.25
N ALA A 40 14.44 27.84 -13.49
CA ALA A 40 15.01 28.19 -12.20
C ALA A 40 14.44 27.34 -11.03
N GLY A 41 13.52 26.36 -11.31
CA GLY A 41 12.99 25.42 -10.33
C GLY A 41 11.55 25.70 -9.86
N ASP A 42 10.90 26.78 -10.29
CA ASP A 42 9.51 27.08 -9.94
C ASP A 42 8.55 26.40 -10.93
N LEU A 43 8.23 25.13 -10.67
CA LEU A 43 7.34 24.32 -11.50
C LEU A 43 5.86 24.70 -11.35
N SER A 44 5.50 25.53 -10.36
CA SER A 44 4.11 25.98 -10.16
C SER A 44 3.67 27.04 -11.18
N GLN A 45 4.63 27.64 -11.89
CA GLN A 45 4.34 28.67 -12.87
C GLN A 45 3.59 28.09 -14.08
N ARG A 46 2.63 28.87 -14.59
CA ARG A 46 1.89 28.53 -15.81
C ARG A 46 1.99 29.65 -16.83
N VAL A 47 2.01 29.26 -18.08
CA VAL A 47 1.92 30.19 -19.21
C VAL A 47 0.52 30.81 -19.20
N PRO A 48 0.38 32.13 -19.44
CA PRO A 48 -0.93 32.77 -19.50
C PRO A 48 -1.86 32.11 -20.51
N ASP A 49 -3.13 31.96 -20.13
CA ASP A 49 -4.16 31.47 -21.04
C ASP A 49 -4.39 32.47 -22.18
N LEU A 50 -4.34 31.95 -23.38
CA LEU A 50 -4.59 32.68 -24.62
C LEU A 50 -5.72 31.97 -25.39
N PRO A 51 -6.45 32.70 -26.26
CA PRO A 51 -7.52 32.07 -27.02
C PRO A 51 -7.03 30.87 -27.84
N GLU A 52 -7.67 29.73 -27.66
CA GLU A 52 -7.31 28.45 -28.33
C GLU A 52 -7.37 28.51 -29.85
N SER A 53 -8.13 29.47 -30.38
CA SER A 53 -8.22 29.72 -31.81
C SER A 53 -6.96 30.31 -32.46
N THR A 54 -5.94 30.62 -31.64
CA THR A 54 -4.64 31.12 -32.11
C THR A 54 -3.54 30.07 -31.96
N GLU A 55 -2.55 30.11 -32.84
CA GLU A 55 -1.38 29.19 -32.77
C GLU A 55 -0.64 29.33 -31.44
N VAL A 56 -0.55 30.56 -30.89
CA VAL A 56 0.10 30.82 -29.60
C VAL A 56 -0.77 30.33 -28.45
N GLY A 57 -2.09 30.36 -28.55
CA GLY A 57 -3.02 29.82 -27.57
C GLY A 57 -2.93 28.29 -27.51
N SER A 58 -2.93 27.62 -28.65
CA SER A 58 -2.73 26.17 -28.75
C SER A 58 -1.37 25.74 -28.18
N LEU A 59 -0.30 26.51 -28.44
CA LEU A 59 1.02 26.28 -27.85
C LEU A 59 1.00 26.45 -26.31
N SER A 60 0.34 27.51 -25.81
CA SER A 60 0.21 27.76 -24.37
C SER A 60 -0.51 26.61 -23.66
N MET A 61 -1.59 26.10 -24.22
CA MET A 61 -2.33 24.96 -23.66
C MET A 61 -1.48 23.68 -23.64
N SER A 62 -0.81 23.38 -24.76
CA SER A 62 0.08 22.22 -24.86
C SER A 62 1.21 22.29 -23.86
N LEU A 63 1.80 23.50 -23.69
CA LEU A 63 2.88 23.75 -22.72
C LEU A 63 2.37 23.59 -21.27
N ASN A 64 1.22 24.16 -20.93
CA ASN A 64 0.62 23.99 -19.60
C ASN A 64 0.29 22.53 -19.28
N THR A 65 -0.20 21.76 -20.25
CA THR A 65 -0.44 20.32 -20.10
C THR A 65 0.88 19.57 -19.82
N MET A 66 1.94 19.91 -20.55
CA MET A 66 3.27 19.31 -20.31
C MET A 66 3.80 19.69 -18.92
N LEU A 67 3.67 20.96 -18.50
CA LEU A 67 4.08 21.45 -17.19
C LEU A 67 3.35 20.74 -16.07
N THR A 68 2.05 20.53 -16.19
CA THR A 68 1.25 19.77 -15.20
C THR A 68 1.80 18.35 -15.03
N ARG A 69 2.09 17.66 -16.14
CA ARG A 69 2.67 16.30 -16.08
C ARG A 69 4.06 16.27 -15.46
N ILE A 70 4.87 17.30 -15.73
CA ILE A 70 6.21 17.42 -15.12
C ILE A 70 6.08 17.64 -13.61
N GLU A 71 5.22 18.57 -13.17
CA GLU A 71 4.98 18.85 -11.76
C GLU A 71 4.46 17.61 -11.02
N GLU A 72 3.47 16.91 -11.58
CA GLU A 72 2.97 15.64 -11.04
C GLU A 72 4.08 14.57 -10.92
N SER A 73 4.95 14.48 -11.94
CA SER A 73 6.09 13.55 -11.91
C SER A 73 7.12 13.91 -10.85
N PHE A 74 7.41 15.20 -10.67
CA PHE A 74 8.31 15.68 -9.61
C PHE A 74 7.74 15.42 -8.22
N HIS A 75 6.47 15.71 -7.99
CA HIS A 75 5.81 15.41 -6.71
C HIS A 75 5.79 13.90 -6.41
N ALA A 76 5.50 13.06 -7.38
CA ALA A 76 5.56 11.61 -7.23
C ALA A 76 6.99 11.13 -6.89
N GLN A 77 8.01 11.73 -7.54
CA GLN A 77 9.41 11.42 -7.26
C GLN A 77 9.84 11.89 -5.86
N GLU A 78 9.42 13.08 -5.45
CA GLU A 78 9.71 13.62 -4.12
C GLU A 78 9.06 12.76 -3.02
N GLU A 79 7.79 12.40 -3.19
CA GLU A 79 7.09 11.49 -2.28
C GLU A 79 7.78 10.12 -2.17
N THR A 80 8.23 9.58 -3.31
CA THR A 80 8.98 8.32 -3.35
C THR A 80 10.30 8.44 -2.61
N THR A 81 11.02 9.55 -2.79
CA THR A 81 12.29 9.85 -2.10
C THR A 81 12.09 9.96 -0.59
N GLU A 82 11.06 10.65 -0.14
CA GLU A 82 10.73 10.78 1.28
C GLU A 82 10.31 9.43 1.90
N LYS A 83 9.55 8.61 1.19
CA LYS A 83 9.22 7.24 1.60
C LYS A 83 10.48 6.39 1.75
N MET A 84 11.44 6.50 0.79
CA MET A 84 12.71 5.78 0.83
C MET A 84 13.59 6.24 2.00
N LYS A 85 13.69 7.54 2.28
CA LYS A 85 14.45 8.07 3.42
C LYS A 85 13.89 7.53 4.75
N ARG A 86 12.57 7.56 4.92
CA ARG A 86 11.92 6.99 6.12
C ARG A 86 12.22 5.49 6.23
N PHE A 87 12.04 4.75 5.15
CA PHE A 87 12.33 3.31 5.11
C PHE A 87 13.76 2.98 5.55
N VAL A 88 14.77 3.70 5.04
CA VAL A 88 16.17 3.49 5.43
C VAL A 88 16.42 3.85 6.90
N SER A 89 15.80 4.94 7.37
CA SER A 89 15.89 5.36 8.76
C SER A 89 15.30 4.30 9.70
N ASP A 90 14.09 3.86 9.41
CA ASP A 90 13.35 2.90 10.24
C ASP A 90 14.05 1.52 10.23
N ALA A 91 14.50 1.05 9.06
CA ALA A 91 15.30 -0.16 8.93
C ALA A 91 16.59 -0.10 9.77
N SER A 92 17.26 1.06 9.76
CA SER A 92 18.48 1.28 10.53
C SER A 92 18.21 1.22 12.05
N HIS A 93 17.09 1.76 12.50
CA HIS A 93 16.67 1.71 13.90
C HIS A 93 16.30 0.29 14.32
N GLU A 94 15.53 -0.44 13.52
CA GLU A 94 15.10 -1.80 13.81
C GLU A 94 16.25 -2.82 13.76
N LEU A 95 17.27 -2.60 12.94
CA LEU A 95 18.49 -3.43 12.92
C LEU A 95 19.43 -3.11 14.09
N ARG A 96 19.49 -1.87 14.56
CA ARG A 96 20.37 -1.46 15.66
C ARG A 96 20.00 -2.13 16.98
N THR A 97 18.71 -2.29 17.26
CA THR A 97 18.21 -2.86 18.52
C THR A 97 18.67 -4.31 18.75
N PRO A 98 18.43 -5.28 17.84
CA PRO A 98 18.92 -6.64 18.02
C PRO A 98 20.46 -6.72 17.98
N LEU A 99 21.13 -5.88 17.19
CA LEU A 99 22.59 -5.82 17.17
C LEU A 99 23.17 -5.37 18.51
N ALA A 100 22.55 -4.36 19.13
CA ALA A 100 22.96 -3.90 20.47
C ALA A 100 22.71 -4.99 21.53
N ALA A 101 21.63 -5.76 21.41
CA ALA A 101 21.36 -6.89 22.29
C ALA A 101 22.43 -7.99 22.15
N ILE A 102 22.77 -8.39 20.91
CA ILE A 102 23.84 -9.37 20.65
C ILE A 102 25.16 -8.90 21.28
N HIS A 103 25.52 -7.62 21.03
CA HIS A 103 26.76 -7.06 21.61
C HIS A 103 26.74 -7.04 23.13
N GLY A 104 25.63 -6.60 23.73
CA GLY A 104 25.50 -6.54 25.19
C GLY A 104 25.58 -7.92 25.87
N TYR A 105 24.91 -8.93 25.32
CA TYR A 105 24.98 -10.30 25.85
C TYR A 105 26.39 -10.92 25.65
N ALA A 106 27.05 -10.61 24.53
CA ALA A 106 28.42 -11.04 24.30
C ALA A 106 29.42 -10.39 25.32
N GLU A 107 29.21 -9.11 25.65
CA GLU A 107 30.01 -8.44 26.70
C GLU A 107 29.70 -9.01 28.11
N LEU A 108 28.40 -9.23 28.39
CA LEU A 108 27.96 -9.82 29.65
C LEU A 108 28.62 -11.20 29.89
N TYR A 109 28.62 -12.04 28.85
CA TYR A 109 29.32 -13.33 28.88
C TYR A 109 30.80 -13.15 29.17
N LYS A 110 31.53 -12.22 28.54
CA LYS A 110 32.95 -11.96 28.77
C LYS A 110 33.23 -11.56 30.21
N MET A 111 32.34 -10.77 30.82
CA MET A 111 32.48 -10.31 32.21
C MET A 111 32.20 -11.41 33.23
N GLN A 112 31.34 -12.37 32.92
CA GLN A 112 30.86 -13.38 33.87
C GLN A 112 31.49 -14.75 33.69
N ARG A 113 32.25 -15.02 32.63
CA ARG A 113 32.80 -16.34 32.29
C ARG A 113 33.69 -16.96 33.36
N ASP A 114 34.32 -16.12 34.18
CA ASP A 114 35.25 -16.57 35.25
C ASP A 114 34.59 -16.58 36.65
N MET A 115 33.25 -16.32 36.72
CA MET A 115 32.50 -16.32 37.99
C MET A 115 31.81 -17.68 38.26
N PRO A 116 31.49 -18.01 39.53
CA PRO A 116 30.70 -19.20 39.84
C PRO A 116 29.36 -19.20 39.12
N GLY A 117 28.92 -20.31 38.54
CA GLY A 117 27.70 -20.42 37.71
C GLY A 117 27.82 -19.80 36.32
N ALA A 118 29.06 -19.68 35.81
CA ALA A 118 29.32 -19.08 34.48
C ALA A 118 28.67 -19.84 33.35
N LEU A 119 28.53 -21.16 33.44
CA LEU A 119 27.98 -22.00 32.36
C LEU A 119 26.49 -21.72 32.16
N GLU A 120 25.70 -21.69 33.23
CA GLU A 120 24.26 -21.42 33.14
C GLU A 120 23.95 -20.03 32.55
N ARG A 121 24.75 -19.01 32.97
CA ARG A 121 24.61 -17.64 32.40
C ARG A 121 25.13 -17.52 30.98
N ALA A 122 26.10 -18.39 30.61
CA ALA A 122 26.55 -18.49 29.23
C ALA A 122 25.41 -19.01 28.32
N ASP A 123 24.73 -20.07 28.76
CA ASP A 123 23.60 -20.64 28.01
C ASP A 123 22.48 -19.59 27.80
N GLU A 124 22.09 -18.86 28.87
CA GLU A 124 21.13 -17.76 28.79
C GLU A 124 21.57 -16.65 27.79
N SER A 125 22.85 -16.26 27.86
CA SER A 125 23.40 -15.25 26.97
C SER A 125 23.40 -15.72 25.52
N ILE A 126 23.68 -16.99 25.25
CA ILE A 126 23.67 -17.60 23.91
C ILE A 126 22.25 -17.66 23.39
N GLU A 127 21.25 -18.06 24.19
CA GLU A 127 19.84 -18.07 23.79
C GLU A 127 19.36 -16.68 23.36
N HIS A 128 19.72 -15.62 24.09
CA HIS A 128 19.39 -14.25 23.71
C HIS A 128 20.09 -13.78 22.43
N ILE A 129 21.34 -14.17 22.21
CA ILE A 129 22.09 -13.89 20.99
C ILE A 129 21.42 -14.60 19.80
N GLU A 130 21.08 -15.88 19.95
CA GLU A 130 20.42 -16.67 18.93
C GLU A 130 19.07 -16.08 18.55
N ALA A 131 18.21 -15.76 19.52
CA ALA A 131 16.90 -15.15 19.30
C ALA A 131 17.04 -13.79 18.59
N SER A 132 18.03 -12.97 18.95
CA SER A 132 18.29 -11.67 18.32
C SER A 132 18.81 -11.83 16.89
N SER A 133 19.68 -12.82 16.64
CA SER A 133 20.19 -13.14 15.30
C SER A 133 19.08 -13.67 14.37
N ALA A 134 18.24 -14.58 14.86
CA ALA A 134 17.08 -15.09 14.10
C ALA A 134 16.12 -13.95 13.73
N ARG A 135 15.85 -13.03 14.66
CA ARG A 135 15.03 -11.84 14.40
C ARG A 135 15.64 -10.94 13.32
N MET A 136 16.96 -10.73 13.34
CA MET A 136 17.66 -9.95 12.30
C MET A 136 17.53 -10.62 10.92
N THR A 137 17.65 -11.95 10.85
CA THR A 137 17.50 -12.69 9.59
C THR A 137 16.12 -12.46 8.99
N VAL A 138 15.04 -12.64 9.77
CA VAL A 138 13.67 -12.37 9.33
C VAL A 138 13.49 -10.92 8.89
N LEU A 139 14.03 -9.96 9.64
CA LEU A 139 13.93 -8.55 9.29
C LEU A 139 14.62 -8.24 7.96
N VAL A 140 15.81 -8.77 7.71
CA VAL A 140 16.54 -8.59 6.45
C VAL A 140 15.78 -9.22 5.28
N GLU A 141 15.24 -10.42 5.45
CA GLU A 141 14.42 -11.09 4.43
C GLU A 141 13.15 -10.29 4.10
N ASP A 142 12.47 -9.76 5.11
CA ASP A 142 11.30 -8.89 4.95
C ASP A 142 11.65 -7.60 4.18
N LEU A 143 12.77 -6.95 4.54
CA LEU A 143 13.26 -5.75 3.84
C LEU A 143 13.59 -6.02 2.37
N LEU A 144 14.31 -7.12 2.09
CA LEU A 144 14.63 -7.52 0.72
C LEU A 144 13.37 -7.89 -0.08
N SER A 145 12.40 -8.54 0.57
CA SER A 145 11.09 -8.84 -0.05
C SER A 145 10.37 -7.55 -0.44
N LEU A 146 10.26 -6.58 0.45
CA LEU A 146 9.63 -5.27 0.17
C LEU A 146 10.36 -4.51 -0.94
N ALA A 147 11.70 -4.46 -0.91
CA ALA A 147 12.48 -3.77 -1.93
C ALA A 147 12.22 -4.34 -3.33
N ARG A 148 12.16 -5.68 -3.46
CA ARG A 148 11.84 -6.34 -4.74
C ARG A 148 10.40 -6.06 -5.20
N LEU A 149 9.45 -6.03 -4.27
CA LEU A 149 8.04 -5.73 -4.56
C LEU A 149 7.85 -4.28 -5.02
N ASP A 150 8.55 -3.32 -4.40
CA ASP A 150 8.52 -1.91 -4.79
C ASP A 150 9.08 -1.68 -6.20
N GLU A 151 10.08 -2.47 -6.60
CA GLU A 151 10.63 -2.44 -7.98
C GLU A 151 9.72 -3.14 -9.01
N GLY A 152 8.58 -3.69 -8.60
CA GLY A 152 7.72 -4.51 -9.46
C GLY A 152 8.36 -5.83 -9.87
N ARG A 153 9.34 -6.31 -9.11
CA ARG A 153 10.08 -7.55 -9.37
C ARG A 153 9.77 -8.61 -8.31
N GLY A 154 9.98 -9.86 -8.67
CA GLY A 154 9.89 -10.99 -7.73
C GLY A 154 8.47 -11.48 -7.49
N ILE A 155 7.53 -11.18 -8.40
CA ILE A 155 6.20 -11.81 -8.45
C ILE A 155 5.95 -12.34 -9.86
N ASP A 156 5.56 -13.60 -9.96
CA ASP A 156 5.11 -14.24 -11.19
C ASP A 156 3.60 -14.50 -11.13
N ILE A 157 2.80 -13.58 -11.66
CA ILE A 157 1.34 -13.69 -11.70
C ILE A 157 0.81 -14.50 -12.87
N THR A 158 1.66 -15.20 -13.61
CA THR A 158 1.25 -16.01 -14.78
C THR A 158 0.87 -17.43 -14.42
N GLN A 159 1.27 -17.93 -13.25
CA GLN A 159 1.08 -19.30 -12.81
C GLN A 159 -0.35 -19.54 -12.29
N GLN A 160 -0.88 -20.74 -12.49
CA GLN A 160 -2.14 -21.17 -11.88
C GLN A 160 -1.90 -21.55 -10.43
N VAL A 161 -2.64 -20.91 -9.52
CA VAL A 161 -2.55 -21.14 -8.08
C VAL A 161 -3.88 -21.66 -7.54
N LYS A 162 -3.82 -22.77 -6.82
CA LYS A 162 -4.96 -23.30 -6.04
C LYS A 162 -5.03 -22.53 -4.72
N LEU A 163 -5.75 -21.40 -4.72
CA LEU A 163 -5.85 -20.52 -3.56
C LEU A 163 -6.40 -21.24 -2.32
N THR A 164 -7.35 -22.15 -2.53
CA THR A 164 -7.94 -22.95 -1.44
C THR A 164 -6.90 -23.78 -0.70
N SER A 165 -5.91 -24.34 -1.42
CA SER A 165 -4.81 -25.09 -0.78
C SER A 165 -3.94 -24.16 0.06
N VAL A 166 -3.60 -22.97 -0.47
CA VAL A 166 -2.79 -21.96 0.26
C VAL A 166 -3.46 -21.53 1.57
N VAL A 167 -4.78 -21.29 1.53
CA VAL A 167 -5.55 -20.87 2.72
C VAL A 167 -5.73 -22.02 3.71
N ARG A 168 -5.92 -23.25 3.23
CA ARG A 168 -6.02 -24.45 4.09
C ARG A 168 -4.71 -24.73 4.82
N ASP A 169 -3.59 -24.70 4.11
CA ASP A 169 -2.26 -24.86 4.72
C ASP A 169 -2.04 -23.82 5.82
N ALA A 170 -2.52 -22.57 5.63
CA ALA A 170 -2.42 -21.53 6.67
C ALA A 170 -3.32 -21.81 7.89
N ALA A 171 -4.49 -22.43 7.70
CA ALA A 171 -5.33 -22.89 8.81
C ALA A 171 -4.64 -24.02 9.60
N ASP A 172 -4.00 -24.95 8.90
CA ASP A 172 -3.23 -26.04 9.51
C ASP A 172 -2.00 -25.48 10.26
N ASP A 173 -1.30 -24.49 9.70
CA ASP A 173 -0.19 -23.79 10.36
C ASP A 173 -0.66 -23.09 11.65
N LEU A 174 -1.83 -22.42 11.62
CA LEU A 174 -2.41 -21.78 12.82
C LEU A 174 -2.77 -22.82 13.89
N HIS A 175 -3.34 -23.95 13.51
CA HIS A 175 -3.65 -25.04 14.44
C HIS A 175 -2.40 -25.64 15.06
N ALA A 176 -1.31 -25.74 14.29
CA ALA A 176 -0.02 -26.21 14.81
C ALA A 176 0.61 -25.24 15.82
N LEU A 177 0.41 -23.92 15.60
CA LEU A 177 0.89 -22.87 16.52
C LEU A 177 0.04 -22.78 17.81
N ASP A 178 -1.26 -22.95 17.67
CA ASP A 178 -2.27 -22.83 18.74
C ASP A 178 -3.21 -24.05 18.72
N PRO A 179 -2.80 -25.21 19.28
CA PRO A 179 -3.59 -26.45 19.18
C PRO A 179 -4.98 -26.39 19.85
N ASP A 180 -5.14 -25.53 20.84
CA ASP A 180 -6.39 -25.36 21.59
C ASP A 180 -7.35 -24.35 20.92
N ARG A 181 -6.92 -23.69 19.85
CA ARG A 181 -7.72 -22.69 19.12
C ARG A 181 -8.78 -23.36 18.27
N GLY A 182 -10.04 -22.95 18.46
CA GLY A 182 -11.13 -23.32 17.57
C GLY A 182 -11.00 -22.64 16.21
N ILE A 183 -10.73 -23.41 15.15
CA ILE A 183 -10.65 -22.87 13.78
C ILE A 183 -11.85 -23.39 12.98
N SER A 184 -12.69 -22.47 12.49
CA SER A 184 -13.84 -22.76 11.65
C SER A 184 -13.57 -22.34 10.22
N CYS A 185 -13.66 -23.29 9.27
CA CYS A 185 -13.54 -23.00 7.85
C CYS A 185 -14.94 -22.95 7.20
N GLY A 186 -15.12 -22.05 6.20
CA GLY A 186 -16.41 -21.88 5.57
C GLY A 186 -16.39 -21.05 4.30
N GLN A 187 -17.56 -20.54 3.95
CA GLN A 187 -17.74 -19.67 2.79
C GLN A 187 -18.00 -18.23 3.24
N VAL A 188 -17.48 -17.28 2.48
CA VAL A 188 -17.87 -15.88 2.59
C VAL A 188 -19.02 -15.61 1.63
N VAL A 189 -20.10 -15.04 2.14
CA VAL A 189 -21.27 -14.62 1.37
C VAL A 189 -21.54 -13.14 1.63
N LEU A 190 -22.15 -12.46 0.66
CA LEU A 190 -22.65 -11.11 0.88
C LEU A 190 -24.09 -11.22 1.40
N GLN A 191 -24.34 -10.63 2.57
CA GLN A 191 -25.70 -10.31 3.02
C GLN A 191 -26.05 -8.96 2.40
N PRO A 192 -27.09 -8.91 1.52
CA PRO A 192 -27.47 -7.66 0.87
C PRO A 192 -28.02 -6.65 1.88
N SER A 193 -27.96 -5.39 1.54
CA SER A 193 -28.59 -4.31 2.27
C SER A 193 -30.11 -4.55 2.38
N THR A 194 -30.67 -4.37 3.55
CA THR A 194 -32.13 -4.47 3.79
C THR A 194 -32.78 -3.10 3.97
N ASP A 195 -32.05 -2.15 4.53
CA ASP A 195 -32.47 -0.76 4.75
C ASP A 195 -31.20 0.13 4.97
N MET A 196 -31.40 1.42 5.23
CA MET A 196 -30.29 2.36 5.45
C MET A 196 -29.49 2.10 6.72
N ASP A 197 -30.10 1.44 7.72
CA ASP A 197 -29.47 1.12 9.00
C ASP A 197 -28.73 -0.23 8.95
N HIS A 198 -29.04 -1.07 7.94
CA HIS A 198 -28.41 -2.39 7.73
C HIS A 198 -27.78 -2.46 6.34
N PRO A 199 -26.59 -1.88 6.16
CA PRO A 199 -25.85 -1.93 4.88
C PRO A 199 -25.41 -3.36 4.57
N ALA A 200 -25.16 -3.61 3.31
CA ALA A 200 -24.58 -4.88 2.87
C ALA A 200 -23.27 -5.20 3.60
N GLN A 201 -23.07 -6.45 3.96
CA GLN A 201 -21.88 -6.88 4.69
C GLN A 201 -21.48 -8.32 4.35
N PHE A 202 -20.21 -8.64 4.56
CA PHE A 202 -19.74 -10.04 4.45
C PHE A 202 -20.18 -10.84 5.66
N ALA A 203 -20.70 -12.04 5.41
CA ALA A 203 -21.07 -13.00 6.44
C ALA A 203 -20.30 -14.31 6.26
N PHE A 204 -20.07 -14.99 7.39
CA PHE A 204 -19.54 -16.34 7.44
C PHE A 204 -20.68 -17.35 7.30
N GLN A 205 -20.51 -18.32 6.41
CA GLN A 205 -21.41 -19.45 6.25
C GLN A 205 -20.62 -20.74 6.46
N HIS A 206 -21.04 -21.54 7.44
CA HIS A 206 -20.44 -22.84 7.69
C HIS A 206 -20.52 -23.76 6.47
N GLY A 207 -19.44 -24.48 6.17
CA GLY A 207 -19.39 -25.39 5.05
C GLY A 207 -17.98 -25.62 4.53
N GLN A 208 -17.87 -26.34 3.45
CA GLN A 208 -16.58 -26.53 2.78
C GLN A 208 -16.16 -25.26 2.04
N MET A 209 -14.89 -24.90 2.16
CA MET A 209 -14.31 -23.81 1.35
C MET A 209 -14.42 -24.15 -0.14
N PRO A 210 -14.85 -23.20 -0.99
CA PRO A 210 -14.93 -23.41 -2.43
C PRO A 210 -13.54 -23.65 -3.03
N GLN A 211 -13.47 -24.45 -4.09
CA GLN A 211 -12.23 -24.62 -4.84
C GLN A 211 -12.03 -23.39 -5.74
N ILE A 212 -11.01 -22.62 -5.44
CA ILE A 212 -10.69 -21.38 -6.15
C ILE A 212 -9.31 -21.51 -6.77
N GLU A 213 -9.25 -21.32 -8.08
CA GLU A 213 -8.00 -21.20 -8.83
C GLU A 213 -7.92 -19.83 -9.47
N LEU A 214 -6.74 -19.22 -9.38
CA LEU A 214 -6.47 -17.92 -9.97
C LEU A 214 -5.03 -17.85 -10.53
N LYS A 215 -4.78 -16.86 -11.38
CA LYS A 215 -3.41 -16.56 -11.81
C LYS A 215 -2.71 -15.77 -10.74
N GLY A 216 -1.52 -16.22 -10.31
CA GLY A 216 -0.77 -15.56 -9.26
C GLY A 216 0.52 -16.28 -8.91
N ASP A 217 1.20 -15.78 -7.91
CA ASP A 217 2.41 -16.37 -7.33
C ASP A 217 2.05 -17.08 -6.02
N ALA A 218 2.12 -18.41 -6.03
CA ALA A 218 1.73 -19.25 -4.90
C ALA A 218 2.57 -18.96 -3.65
N SER A 219 3.87 -18.69 -3.81
CA SER A 219 4.78 -18.43 -2.69
C SER A 219 4.47 -17.10 -2.04
N ARG A 220 4.16 -16.09 -2.84
CA ARG A 220 3.78 -14.77 -2.38
C ARG A 220 2.39 -14.74 -1.73
N LEU A 221 1.42 -15.43 -2.31
CA LEU A 221 0.09 -15.58 -1.68
C LEU A 221 0.18 -16.36 -0.37
N ARG A 222 1.02 -17.40 -0.28
CA ARG A 222 1.32 -18.06 1.00
C ARG A 222 1.93 -17.09 2.01
N GLN A 223 2.86 -16.23 1.59
CA GLN A 223 3.44 -15.21 2.47
C GLN A 223 2.37 -14.26 3.04
N VAL A 224 1.36 -13.87 2.23
CA VAL A 224 0.22 -13.06 2.71
C VAL A 224 -0.52 -13.75 3.85
N VAL A 225 -0.95 -14.99 3.62
CA VAL A 225 -1.75 -15.73 4.63
C VAL A 225 -0.93 -16.07 5.87
N THR A 226 0.35 -16.41 5.72
CA THR A 226 1.28 -16.64 6.84
C THR A 226 1.46 -15.38 7.70
N ASN A 227 1.56 -14.20 7.09
CA ASN A 227 1.63 -12.95 7.83
C ASN A 227 0.35 -12.66 8.61
N ILE A 228 -0.82 -12.95 8.04
CA ILE A 228 -2.11 -12.79 8.73
C ILE A 228 -2.21 -13.79 9.89
N VAL A 229 -1.96 -15.06 9.66
CA VAL A 229 -1.99 -16.13 10.67
C VAL A 229 -0.99 -15.85 11.80
N GLY A 230 0.23 -15.41 11.46
CA GLY A 230 1.22 -15.01 12.45
C GLY A 230 0.78 -13.82 13.31
N ASN A 231 0.00 -12.89 12.76
CA ASN A 231 -0.59 -11.80 13.55
C ASN A 231 -1.72 -12.30 14.46
N ILE A 232 -2.58 -13.18 13.97
CA ILE A 232 -3.62 -13.81 14.80
C ILE A 232 -2.98 -14.52 15.98
N HIS A 233 -1.99 -15.39 15.75
CA HIS A 233 -1.25 -16.08 16.81
C HIS A 233 -0.63 -15.11 17.84
N ARG A 234 -0.02 -14.00 17.39
CA ARG A 234 0.69 -13.08 18.28
C ARG A 234 -0.23 -12.17 19.08
N TYR A 235 -1.33 -11.72 18.50
CA TYR A 235 -2.12 -10.61 19.06
C TYR A 235 -3.47 -11.04 19.63
N THR A 236 -3.92 -12.27 19.38
CA THR A 236 -5.13 -12.81 19.97
C THR A 236 -4.84 -13.87 21.04
N PRO A 237 -5.72 -14.08 22.04
CA PRO A 237 -5.59 -15.19 22.98
C PRO A 237 -5.55 -16.53 22.25
N ALA A 238 -4.73 -17.47 22.73
CA ALA A 238 -4.53 -18.76 22.06
C ALA A 238 -5.78 -19.67 22.03
N ASP A 239 -6.75 -19.40 22.90
CA ASP A 239 -8.05 -20.09 22.98
C ASP A 239 -9.18 -19.38 22.25
N SER A 240 -8.95 -18.15 21.70
CA SER A 240 -9.99 -17.42 20.98
C SER A 240 -10.27 -18.05 19.62
N PRO A 241 -11.55 -18.19 19.21
CA PRO A 241 -11.90 -18.82 17.94
C PRO A 241 -11.49 -17.94 16.74
N VAL A 242 -11.27 -18.61 15.60
CA VAL A 242 -10.96 -17.96 14.32
C VAL A 242 -11.84 -18.56 13.22
N GLU A 243 -12.43 -17.69 12.42
CA GLU A 243 -13.18 -18.08 11.22
C GLU A 243 -12.36 -17.73 9.98
N ILE A 244 -12.17 -18.72 9.10
CA ILE A 244 -11.50 -18.57 7.81
C ILE A 244 -12.49 -18.87 6.72
N SER A 245 -12.83 -17.90 5.90
CA SER A 245 -13.82 -18.09 4.84
C SER A 245 -13.32 -17.60 3.49
N MET A 246 -13.81 -18.26 2.45
CA MET A 246 -13.49 -17.96 1.06
C MET A 246 -14.74 -17.90 0.21
N GLY A 247 -14.73 -17.10 -0.84
CA GLY A 247 -15.82 -17.03 -1.81
C GLY A 247 -15.36 -16.40 -3.12
N VAL A 248 -16.19 -16.57 -4.14
CA VAL A 248 -16.03 -15.87 -5.42
C VAL A 248 -17.27 -15.01 -5.62
N LEU A 249 -17.10 -13.70 -5.65
CA LEU A 249 -18.19 -12.75 -5.76
C LEU A 249 -17.96 -11.83 -6.96
N PRO A 250 -19.00 -11.59 -7.80
CA PRO A 250 -18.91 -10.61 -8.86
C PRO A 250 -18.94 -9.19 -8.29
N ALA A 251 -18.11 -8.29 -8.82
CA ALA A 251 -18.11 -6.87 -8.44
C ALA A 251 -18.05 -5.96 -9.66
N SER A 252 -18.77 -4.85 -9.62
CA SER A 252 -18.79 -3.83 -10.66
C SER A 252 -17.63 -2.84 -10.58
N ILE A 253 -16.43 -3.34 -10.31
CA ILE A 253 -15.18 -2.56 -10.20
C ILE A 253 -14.07 -3.23 -11.00
N SER A 254 -13.20 -2.44 -11.64
CA SER A 254 -12.06 -3.00 -12.36
C SER A 254 -10.90 -3.37 -11.42
N PRO A 255 -10.05 -4.35 -11.79
CA PRO A 255 -8.87 -4.73 -10.99
C PRO A 255 -7.90 -3.55 -10.78
N GLU A 256 -7.74 -2.69 -11.78
CA GLU A 256 -6.87 -1.51 -11.70
C GLU A 256 -7.41 -0.49 -10.68
N SER A 257 -8.73 -0.28 -10.66
CA SER A 257 -9.38 0.61 -9.68
C SER A 257 -9.28 0.01 -8.28
N LEU A 258 -9.57 -1.30 -8.15
CA LEU A 258 -9.52 -2.01 -6.87
C LEU A 258 -8.12 -1.95 -6.23
N SER A 259 -7.06 -2.20 -7.00
CA SER A 259 -5.67 -2.21 -6.51
C SER A 259 -5.16 -0.83 -6.06
N ARG A 260 -5.76 0.25 -6.55
CA ARG A 260 -5.43 1.63 -6.19
C ARG A 260 -6.16 2.11 -4.93
N MET A 261 -7.17 1.40 -4.47
CA MET A 261 -7.93 1.80 -3.29
C MET A 261 -7.04 1.76 -2.04
N PRO A 262 -7.14 2.76 -1.14
CA PRO A 262 -6.44 2.73 0.14
C PRO A 262 -7.03 1.64 1.05
N SER A 263 -6.20 1.00 1.88
CA SER A 263 -6.60 -0.07 2.80
C SER A 263 -7.32 0.50 4.03
N ASN A 264 -8.56 0.94 3.86
CA ASN A 264 -9.39 1.51 4.91
C ASN A 264 -10.85 1.05 4.79
N GLU A 265 -11.66 1.36 5.80
CA GLU A 265 -13.06 0.95 5.86
C GLU A 265 -13.96 1.60 4.81
N GLN A 266 -13.64 2.83 4.37
CA GLN A 266 -14.39 3.49 3.31
C GLN A 266 -14.23 2.74 1.99
N SER A 267 -13.02 2.31 1.68
CA SER A 267 -12.72 1.48 0.50
C SER A 267 -13.40 0.10 0.60
N LEU A 268 -13.45 -0.48 1.80
CA LEU A 268 -14.18 -1.73 2.03
C LEU A 268 -15.68 -1.56 1.74
N ARG A 269 -16.29 -0.51 2.22
CA ARG A 269 -17.71 -0.19 1.94
C ARG A 269 -17.95 -0.04 0.44
N HIS A 270 -17.09 0.69 -0.24
CA HIS A 270 -17.19 0.84 -1.70
C HIS A 270 -17.05 -0.50 -2.45
N LEU A 271 -16.16 -1.40 -1.99
CA LEU A 271 -16.07 -2.76 -2.56
C LEU A 271 -17.33 -3.57 -2.30
N VAL A 272 -17.89 -3.51 -1.09
CA VAL A 272 -19.14 -4.23 -0.73
C VAL A 272 -20.30 -3.74 -1.60
N GLU A 273 -20.45 -2.43 -1.80
CA GLU A 273 -21.43 -1.84 -2.71
C GLU A 273 -21.22 -2.29 -4.16
N ALA A 274 -19.98 -2.32 -4.64
CA ALA A 274 -19.65 -2.81 -5.97
C ALA A 274 -19.99 -4.30 -6.15
N ILE A 275 -19.86 -5.12 -5.11
CA ILE A 275 -20.25 -6.54 -5.12
C ILE A 275 -21.79 -6.65 -5.11
N GLU A 276 -22.50 -5.87 -4.30
CA GLU A 276 -23.96 -5.86 -4.26
C GLU A 276 -24.54 -5.52 -5.65
N VAL A 277 -23.99 -4.50 -6.30
CA VAL A 277 -24.36 -4.14 -7.69
C VAL A 277 -23.99 -5.27 -8.65
N GLY A 278 -22.80 -5.85 -8.53
CA GLY A 278 -22.35 -6.96 -9.39
C GLY A 278 -23.25 -8.18 -9.30
N GLN A 279 -23.68 -8.54 -8.10
CA GLN A 279 -24.61 -9.67 -7.88
C GLN A 279 -26.01 -9.38 -8.39
N SER A 280 -26.57 -8.20 -8.10
CA SER A 280 -27.94 -7.83 -8.46
C SER A 280 -28.12 -7.65 -9.97
N MET A 281 -27.12 -7.08 -10.66
CA MET A 281 -27.15 -6.85 -12.10
C MET A 281 -26.49 -7.96 -12.93
N GLN A 282 -25.87 -8.95 -12.27
CA GLN A 282 -25.07 -10.02 -12.92
C GLN A 282 -23.98 -9.45 -13.87
N VAL A 283 -23.34 -8.38 -13.44
CA VAL A 283 -22.28 -7.68 -14.20
C VAL A 283 -20.99 -7.62 -13.40
N GLY A 284 -19.88 -7.31 -14.07
CA GLY A 284 -18.59 -7.11 -13.47
C GLY A 284 -17.66 -8.32 -13.57
N MET A 285 -16.62 -8.30 -12.78
CA MET A 285 -15.60 -9.36 -12.73
C MET A 285 -15.72 -10.16 -11.44
N ASN A 286 -15.38 -11.44 -11.51
CA ASN A 286 -15.36 -12.32 -10.34
C ASN A 286 -14.06 -12.11 -9.55
N TYR A 287 -14.21 -11.86 -8.25
CA TYR A 287 -13.10 -11.73 -7.32
C TYR A 287 -13.10 -12.85 -6.30
N ALA A 288 -11.92 -13.43 -6.07
CA ALA A 288 -11.70 -14.33 -4.96
C ALA A 288 -11.59 -13.49 -3.67
N ILE A 289 -12.45 -13.78 -2.70
CA ILE A 289 -12.45 -13.11 -1.39
C ILE A 289 -12.00 -14.13 -0.35
N VAL A 290 -11.03 -13.73 0.47
CA VAL A 290 -10.57 -14.49 1.64
C VAL A 290 -10.75 -13.61 2.86
N ARG A 291 -11.43 -14.11 3.88
CA ARG A 291 -11.67 -13.42 5.13
C ARG A 291 -11.13 -14.25 6.29
N PHE A 292 -10.34 -13.61 7.13
CA PHE A 292 -9.94 -14.11 8.43
C PHE A 292 -10.64 -13.24 9.49
N SER A 293 -11.35 -13.87 10.39
CA SER A 293 -12.06 -13.20 11.49
C SER A 293 -11.57 -13.81 12.80
N ASP A 294 -10.88 -13.02 13.59
CA ASP A 294 -10.46 -13.38 14.94
C ASP A 294 -11.33 -12.67 15.97
N HIS A 295 -11.31 -13.21 17.20
CA HIS A 295 -12.05 -12.65 18.34
C HIS A 295 -11.07 -12.10 19.39
N GLY A 296 -10.00 -11.46 18.91
CA GLY A 296 -9.02 -10.79 19.75
C GLY A 296 -9.51 -9.42 20.25
N PRO A 297 -8.59 -8.64 20.84
CA PRO A 297 -8.90 -7.29 21.34
C PRO A 297 -9.27 -6.29 20.24
N GLY A 298 -9.18 -6.72 18.96
CA GLY A 298 -9.41 -5.87 17.80
C GLY A 298 -8.30 -4.87 17.52
N VAL A 299 -8.43 -4.17 16.39
CA VAL A 299 -7.55 -3.07 16.00
C VAL A 299 -8.33 -1.76 16.13
N PRO A 300 -7.82 -0.77 16.90
CA PRO A 300 -8.47 0.52 17.04
C PRO A 300 -8.75 1.17 15.66
N PRO A 301 -9.88 1.86 15.46
CA PRO A 301 -10.27 2.40 14.16
C PRO A 301 -9.18 3.26 13.49
N GLU A 302 -8.49 4.08 14.28
CA GLU A 302 -7.38 4.94 13.83
C GLU A 302 -6.11 4.19 13.43
N ALA A 303 -6.00 2.92 13.85
CA ALA A 303 -4.87 2.06 13.54
C ALA A 303 -5.14 1.12 12.34
N ARG A 304 -6.41 0.88 11.96
CA ARG A 304 -6.79 -0.11 10.94
C ARG A 304 -6.17 0.12 9.56
N SER A 305 -5.99 1.35 9.16
CA SER A 305 -5.26 1.68 7.93
C SER A 305 -3.74 1.66 8.14
N LYS A 306 -3.28 2.04 9.33
CA LYS A 306 -1.85 2.16 9.65
C LYS A 306 -1.15 0.82 9.82
N ILE A 307 -1.86 -0.26 10.15
CA ILE A 307 -1.25 -1.58 10.28
C ILE A 307 -0.60 -2.08 8.98
N PHE A 308 -0.92 -1.46 7.84
CA PHE A 308 -0.30 -1.72 6.54
C PHE A 308 0.91 -0.81 6.25
N GLU A 309 1.18 0.17 7.12
CA GLU A 309 2.40 0.98 7.02
C GLU A 309 3.61 0.17 7.50
N ARG A 310 4.77 0.46 6.94
CA ARG A 310 6.01 -0.23 7.30
C ARG A 310 6.41 0.11 8.73
N PHE A 311 6.87 -0.90 9.48
CA PHE A 311 7.31 -0.80 10.86
C PHE A 311 6.23 -0.32 11.84
N TYR A 312 4.97 -0.22 11.39
CA TYR A 312 3.90 0.15 12.28
C TYR A 312 3.53 -1.02 13.21
N THR A 313 3.42 -0.71 14.49
CA THR A 313 2.93 -1.62 15.51
C THR A 313 2.01 -0.85 16.45
N ALA A 314 0.78 -1.34 16.64
CA ALA A 314 -0.20 -0.70 17.53
C ALA A 314 0.25 -0.74 19.01
N ASP A 315 1.06 -1.75 19.40
CA ASP A 315 1.67 -1.90 20.72
C ASP A 315 3.16 -2.26 20.58
N PRO A 316 4.07 -1.25 20.60
CA PRO A 316 5.50 -1.46 20.46
C PRO A 316 6.13 -2.32 21.57
N SER A 317 5.52 -2.37 22.76
CA SER A 317 6.03 -3.15 23.90
C SER A 317 5.76 -4.64 23.68
N ARG A 318 4.57 -4.97 23.28
CA ARG A 318 4.13 -6.34 23.00
C ARG A 318 4.78 -6.91 21.73
N ALA A 319 4.96 -6.07 20.70
CA ALA A 319 5.63 -6.45 19.45
C ALA A 319 7.09 -6.86 19.69
N ARG A 320 7.83 -6.14 20.54
CA ARG A 320 9.22 -6.47 20.90
C ARG A 320 9.34 -7.80 21.64
N GLN A 321 8.42 -8.10 22.54
CA GLN A 321 8.41 -9.36 23.28
C GLN A 321 8.05 -10.57 22.40
N LYS A 322 7.14 -10.39 21.42
CA LYS A 322 6.63 -11.45 20.56
C LYS A 322 7.30 -11.53 19.17
N GLY A 323 8.35 -10.76 18.93
CA GLY A 323 9.22 -10.89 17.74
C GLY A 323 8.62 -10.36 16.42
N GLY A 324 7.67 -9.44 16.46
CA GLY A 324 7.10 -8.83 15.24
C GLY A 324 8.04 -7.78 14.65
N THR A 325 8.24 -7.80 13.31
CA THR A 325 9.03 -6.82 12.55
C THR A 325 8.25 -5.56 12.17
N GLY A 326 6.91 -5.59 12.27
CA GLY A 326 6.04 -4.53 11.75
C GLY A 326 6.02 -4.42 10.22
N LEU A 327 6.62 -5.39 9.52
CA LEU A 327 6.69 -5.42 8.05
C LEU A 327 5.69 -6.39 7.41
N GLY A 328 5.22 -7.40 8.13
CA GLY A 328 4.41 -8.47 7.57
C GLY A 328 3.13 -8.00 6.89
N MET A 329 2.39 -7.05 7.49
CA MET A 329 1.16 -6.50 6.87
C MET A 329 1.46 -5.57 5.69
N ALA A 330 2.56 -4.84 5.72
CA ALA A 330 3.03 -4.04 4.58
C ALA A 330 3.42 -4.94 3.39
N ILE A 331 4.08 -6.07 3.65
CA ILE A 331 4.39 -7.11 2.65
C ILE A 331 3.09 -7.69 2.10
N ALA A 332 2.15 -8.07 2.96
CA ALA A 332 0.86 -8.61 2.54
C ALA A 332 0.11 -7.63 1.62
N GLN A 333 0.08 -6.34 1.96
CA GLN A 333 -0.53 -5.31 1.11
C GLN A 333 0.18 -5.18 -0.24
N SER A 334 1.51 -5.15 -0.26
CA SER A 334 2.30 -5.02 -1.50
C SER A 334 2.07 -6.23 -2.42
N VAL A 335 2.05 -7.43 -1.87
CA VAL A 335 1.75 -8.66 -2.63
C VAL A 335 0.34 -8.65 -3.19
N VAL A 336 -0.67 -8.31 -2.38
CA VAL A 336 -2.08 -8.28 -2.81
C VAL A 336 -2.28 -7.24 -3.90
N LYS A 337 -1.69 -6.05 -3.78
CA LYS A 337 -1.73 -5.01 -4.82
C LYS A 337 -1.05 -5.44 -6.12
N ALA A 338 0.06 -6.15 -6.05
CA ALA A 338 0.73 -6.70 -7.23
C ALA A 338 -0.09 -7.81 -7.93
N HIS A 339 -1.01 -8.45 -7.21
CA HIS A 339 -2.03 -9.34 -7.78
C HIS A 339 -3.32 -8.62 -8.18
N HIS A 340 -3.30 -7.29 -8.30
CA HIS A 340 -4.46 -6.44 -8.61
C HIS A 340 -5.61 -6.57 -7.59
N GLY A 341 -5.29 -6.94 -6.36
CA GLY A 341 -6.25 -7.12 -5.27
C GLY A 341 -6.29 -5.94 -4.30
N PHE A 342 -7.13 -6.10 -3.29
CA PHE A 342 -7.35 -5.16 -2.20
C PHE A 342 -7.28 -5.90 -0.86
N ILE A 343 -6.68 -5.30 0.14
CA ILE A 343 -6.62 -5.82 1.51
C ILE A 343 -6.99 -4.71 2.49
N CYS A 344 -7.77 -5.04 3.49
CA CYS A 344 -8.13 -4.12 4.56
C CYS A 344 -8.33 -4.87 5.88
N ALA A 345 -8.32 -4.14 6.98
CA ALA A 345 -8.76 -4.60 8.28
C ALA A 345 -10.03 -3.85 8.67
N SER A 346 -10.98 -4.57 9.20
CA SER A 346 -12.22 -4.05 9.78
C SER A 346 -12.46 -4.69 11.12
N GLY A 347 -13.31 -4.11 11.94
CA GLY A 347 -13.72 -4.69 13.23
C GLY A 347 -15.01 -4.06 13.68
N SER A 348 -15.83 -4.83 14.39
CA SER A 348 -16.95 -4.33 15.18
C SER A 348 -16.47 -4.12 16.63
N GLU A 349 -16.97 -3.08 17.30
CA GLU A 349 -16.75 -2.93 18.74
C GLU A 349 -17.37 -4.14 19.45
N GLY A 350 -16.53 -4.95 20.10
CA GLY A 350 -17.00 -6.07 20.93
C GLY A 350 -17.02 -7.45 20.26
N THR A 351 -16.41 -7.60 19.08
CA THR A 351 -16.13 -8.92 18.48
C THR A 351 -14.67 -9.06 18.18
#